data_bacc3a98a1269e3c54b24fdabd440995
#
_entry.id   bacc3a98a1269e3c54b24fdabd440995
#
_cell.length_a   1.000
_cell.length_b   1.000
_cell.length_c   1.000
_cell.angle_alpha   90.00
_cell.angle_beta   90.00
_cell.angle_gamma   90.00
#
_symmetry.space_group_name_H-M   'P 1'
#
loop_
_entity.id
_entity.type
_entity.pdbx_description
1 polymer ?
#
loop_
_entity_poly.entity_id
_entity_poly.type
_entity_poly.pdbx_seq_one_letter_code
_entity_poly.pdbx_strand_id
1 'polypeptide(L)'
;MLLFEDPTPDDSLINPFFLSMLGSITRATARQGYDLLISFQQLSGDFRQDYEDSRKADGIILLGYGDYEEYRPRLDKLVESGTHFVRWGPVLSDEPGVSIGSDNSQGGYDVTRHLLSQGRRHLAFLGHATTHYPEFFDRYRGYERALMEAQLGAPSALQVDAITTEEAGFRAAKELVSRGVPFDAIVAASDLIAIGALRALQDSGIEVPRQVSVAGFDDIPAASSASPPLTTVMQDTRRAGELLVETLLRQIAGDPVTNSVIPTKLVVRKSA
;
A
#
# COMPACT_ATOMS: atom_id res chain seq x y z
N MET A 1 12.13 -8.96 15.60
CA MET A 1 11.43 -9.95 14.76
C MET A 1 10.57 -9.22 13.74
N LEU A 2 10.49 -9.70 12.52
CA LEU A 2 9.57 -9.18 11.51
C LEU A 2 8.39 -10.15 11.39
N LEU A 3 7.18 -9.61 11.49
CA LEU A 3 5.97 -10.33 11.14
C LEU A 3 5.43 -9.79 9.84
N PHE A 4 5.10 -10.71 8.99
CA PHE A 4 4.46 -10.45 7.72
C PHE A 4 3.10 -11.17 7.69
N GLU A 5 2.05 -10.43 7.49
CA GLU A 5 0.72 -10.99 7.18
C GLU A 5 0.37 -10.59 5.75
N ASP A 6 0.31 -11.58 4.87
CA ASP A 6 -0.16 -11.35 3.50
C ASP A 6 -1.66 -11.60 3.47
N PRO A 7 -2.48 -10.61 3.12
CA PRO A 7 -3.92 -10.76 3.06
C PRO A 7 -4.39 -11.60 1.85
N THR A 8 -3.48 -11.98 0.95
CA THR A 8 -3.87 -12.78 -0.22
C THR A 8 -4.05 -14.25 0.18
N PRO A 9 -5.16 -14.89 -0.21
CA PRO A 9 -5.42 -16.30 0.13
C PRO A 9 -4.54 -17.29 -0.62
N ASP A 10 -3.67 -16.82 -1.50
CA ASP A 10 -2.80 -17.66 -2.31
C ASP A 10 -1.36 -17.61 -1.76
N ASP A 11 -0.85 -18.75 -1.29
CA ASP A 11 0.49 -18.94 -0.73
C ASP A 11 1.64 -18.61 -1.71
N SER A 12 1.34 -18.14 -2.91
CA SER A 12 2.29 -18.18 -3.99
C SER A 12 3.26 -17.00 -4.08
N LEU A 13 2.91 -15.78 -3.69
CA LEU A 13 3.80 -14.63 -3.89
C LEU A 13 3.61 -13.52 -2.83
N ILE A 14 4.68 -13.20 -2.13
CA ILE A 14 4.76 -11.98 -1.32
C ILE A 14 4.66 -10.75 -2.25
N ASN A 15 3.83 -9.77 -1.88
CA ASN A 15 3.75 -8.52 -2.60
C ASN A 15 5.15 -7.89 -2.80
N PRO A 16 5.58 -7.60 -4.05
CA PRO A 16 6.90 -7.04 -4.36
C PRO A 16 7.25 -5.75 -3.60
N PHE A 17 6.26 -4.96 -3.24
CA PHE A 17 6.44 -3.78 -2.40
C PHE A 17 6.99 -4.16 -1.03
N PHE A 18 6.40 -5.15 -0.37
CA PHE A 18 6.86 -5.63 0.92
C PHE A 18 8.21 -6.36 0.83
N LEU A 19 8.49 -7.06 -0.26
CA LEU A 19 9.83 -7.64 -0.49
C LEU A 19 10.92 -6.57 -0.56
N SER A 20 10.63 -5.44 -1.22
CA SER A 20 11.55 -4.29 -1.29
C SER A 20 11.79 -3.68 0.09
N MET A 21 10.74 -3.56 0.88
CA MET A 21 10.81 -3.07 2.26
C MET A 21 11.56 -4.03 3.16
N LEU A 22 11.31 -5.33 3.06
CA LEU A 22 12.03 -6.38 3.78
C LEU A 22 13.54 -6.30 3.52
N GLY A 23 13.96 -6.12 2.27
CA GLY A 23 15.37 -5.92 1.93
C GLY A 23 15.99 -4.67 2.57
N SER A 24 15.19 -3.60 2.75
CA SER A 24 15.63 -2.38 3.42
C SER A 24 15.72 -2.54 4.92
N ILE A 25 14.74 -3.18 5.56
CA ILE A 25 14.74 -3.54 6.97
C ILE A 25 15.94 -4.43 7.29
N THR A 26 16.18 -5.49 6.50
CA THR A 26 17.30 -6.40 6.69
C THR A 26 18.63 -5.66 6.74
N ARG A 27 18.86 -4.73 5.79
CA ARG A 27 20.07 -3.92 5.77
C ARG A 27 20.17 -2.97 6.96
N ALA A 28 19.06 -2.34 7.34
CA ALA A 28 19.03 -1.44 8.48
C ALA A 28 19.30 -2.17 9.79
N THR A 29 18.68 -3.33 10.02
CA THR A 29 18.88 -4.19 11.18
C THR A 29 20.33 -4.65 11.31
N ALA A 30 20.91 -5.15 10.21
CA ALA A 30 22.33 -5.60 10.18
C ALA A 30 23.32 -4.45 10.49
N ARG A 31 23.07 -3.23 10.03
CA ARG A 31 23.91 -2.05 10.35
C ARG A 31 23.89 -1.70 11.83
N GLN A 32 22.83 -2.04 12.54
CA GLN A 32 22.66 -1.84 13.99
C GLN A 32 23.19 -3.02 14.81
N GLY A 33 23.70 -4.07 14.17
CA GLY A 33 24.25 -5.26 14.85
C GLY A 33 23.18 -6.23 15.36
N TYR A 34 21.99 -6.18 14.83
CA TYR A 34 20.89 -7.08 15.18
C TYR A 34 20.63 -8.10 14.07
N ASP A 35 20.12 -9.27 14.47
CA ASP A 35 19.60 -10.27 13.55
C ASP A 35 18.11 -10.03 13.26
N LEU A 36 17.65 -10.40 12.06
CA LEU A 36 16.26 -10.33 11.65
C LEU A 36 15.67 -11.74 11.58
N LEU A 37 14.69 -12.01 12.42
CA LEU A 37 13.86 -13.22 12.34
C LEU A 37 12.61 -12.87 11.53
N ILE A 38 12.36 -13.61 10.45
CA ILE A 38 11.17 -13.42 9.60
C ILE A 38 10.15 -14.51 9.94
N SER A 39 8.91 -14.11 10.15
CA SER A 39 7.79 -15.02 10.39
C SER A 39 6.60 -14.63 9.51
N PHE A 40 5.98 -15.62 8.89
CA PHE A 40 4.76 -15.51 8.09
C PHE A 40 3.53 -16.02 8.85
N GLN A 41 3.64 -16.19 10.15
CA GLN A 41 2.52 -16.67 10.94
C GLN A 41 1.54 -15.53 11.22
N GLN A 42 0.25 -15.86 11.18
CA GLN A 42 -0.77 -15.01 11.77
C GLN A 42 -0.40 -14.77 13.26
N LEU A 43 -0.61 -13.56 13.73
CA LEU A 43 -0.41 -13.18 15.11
C LEU A 43 -1.05 -14.22 16.03
N SER A 44 -0.22 -14.98 16.76
CA SER A 44 -0.71 -15.89 17.78
C SER A 44 -1.44 -15.10 18.87
N GLY A 45 -2.31 -15.75 19.64
CA GLY A 45 -3.09 -15.10 20.68
C GLY A 45 -2.27 -14.51 21.82
N ASP A 46 -1.01 -14.94 21.98
CA ASP A 46 -0.09 -14.48 23.02
C ASP A 46 1.33 -14.26 22.45
N PHE A 47 1.51 -13.09 21.88
CA PHE A 47 2.76 -12.66 21.24
C PHE A 47 3.92 -12.54 22.19
N ARG A 48 3.66 -12.03 23.40
CA ARG A 48 4.68 -11.82 24.40
C ARG A 48 5.28 -13.16 24.84
N GLN A 49 4.44 -14.15 25.12
CA GLN A 49 4.88 -15.48 25.50
C GLN A 49 5.66 -16.16 24.38
N ASP A 50 5.21 -16.05 23.15
CA ASP A 50 5.81 -16.75 22.00
C ASP A 50 7.17 -16.19 21.59
N TYR A 51 7.43 -14.90 21.81
CA TYR A 51 8.64 -14.25 21.29
C TYR A 51 9.46 -13.49 22.32
N GLU A 52 8.91 -12.62 23.16
CA GLU A 52 9.68 -11.88 24.16
C GLU A 52 10.06 -12.74 25.35
N ASP A 53 9.11 -13.38 26.00
CA ASP A 53 9.36 -14.25 27.16
C ASP A 53 10.21 -15.47 26.78
N SER A 54 10.07 -15.97 25.56
CA SER A 54 10.92 -17.03 24.99
C SER A 54 12.30 -16.52 24.52
N ARG A 55 12.59 -15.22 24.61
CA ARG A 55 13.83 -14.58 24.16
C ARG A 55 14.16 -14.81 22.68
N LYS A 56 13.15 -14.97 21.84
CA LYS A 56 13.34 -15.12 20.39
C LYS A 56 13.50 -13.78 19.68
N ALA A 57 12.92 -12.71 20.23
CA ALA A 57 13.01 -11.37 19.67
C ALA A 57 12.87 -10.31 20.77
N ASP A 58 13.53 -9.18 20.61
CA ASP A 58 13.47 -8.01 21.51
C ASP A 58 12.32 -7.06 21.12
N GLY A 59 11.77 -7.19 19.92
CA GLY A 59 10.68 -6.38 19.44
C GLY A 59 10.23 -6.78 18.03
N ILE A 60 9.18 -6.14 17.53
CA ILE A 60 8.44 -6.60 16.38
C ILE A 60 8.27 -5.48 15.36
N ILE A 61 8.51 -5.78 14.08
CA ILE A 61 8.10 -4.94 12.95
C ILE A 61 6.95 -5.63 12.24
N LEU A 62 5.80 -4.98 12.13
CA LEU A 62 4.61 -5.48 11.45
C LEU A 62 4.52 -4.87 10.06
N LEU A 63 4.44 -5.73 9.02
CA LEU A 63 4.40 -5.30 7.62
C LEU A 63 3.13 -5.74 6.93
N GLY A 64 2.08 -5.22 7.00
CA GLY A 64 0.86 -5.64 6.33
C GLY A 64 -0.14 -6.22 7.31
N TYR A 65 -1.34 -6.20 6.89
CA TYR A 65 -2.52 -6.72 7.57
C TYR A 65 -3.61 -6.88 6.48
N GLY A 66 -4.57 -7.74 6.73
CA GLY A 66 -5.72 -7.89 5.83
C GLY A 66 -6.74 -6.77 6.02
N ASP A 67 -7.87 -7.12 6.62
CA ASP A 67 -8.88 -6.17 7.05
C ASP A 67 -8.42 -5.45 8.33
N TYR A 68 -8.32 -4.12 8.27
CA TYR A 68 -7.79 -3.33 9.38
C TYR A 68 -8.69 -3.38 10.63
N GLU A 69 -10.00 -3.40 10.46
CA GLU A 69 -10.94 -3.45 11.58
C GLU A 69 -10.85 -4.79 12.32
N GLU A 70 -10.59 -5.89 11.60
CA GLU A 70 -10.33 -7.20 12.20
C GLU A 70 -8.94 -7.29 12.85
N TYR A 71 -7.98 -6.53 12.33
CA TYR A 71 -6.60 -6.54 12.82
C TYR A 71 -6.37 -5.68 14.07
N ARG A 72 -7.05 -4.54 14.18
CA ARG A 72 -6.89 -3.57 15.28
C ARG A 72 -6.94 -4.19 16.69
N PRO A 73 -7.86 -5.10 17.04
CA PRO A 73 -7.88 -5.72 18.37
C PRO A 73 -6.60 -6.50 18.73
N ARG A 74 -5.85 -6.97 17.73
CA ARG A 74 -4.55 -7.63 17.94
C ARG A 74 -3.47 -6.62 18.31
N LEU A 75 -3.50 -5.41 17.72
CA LEU A 75 -2.60 -4.32 18.10
C LEU A 75 -2.86 -3.84 19.52
N ASP A 76 -4.13 -3.74 19.93
CA ASP A 76 -4.50 -3.37 21.30
C ASP A 76 -3.88 -4.34 22.32
N LYS A 77 -3.93 -5.65 22.05
CA LYS A 77 -3.28 -6.66 22.89
C LYS A 77 -1.76 -6.51 22.98
N LEU A 78 -1.08 -6.12 21.88
CA LEU A 78 0.37 -5.84 21.91
C LEU A 78 0.69 -4.66 22.82
N VAL A 79 -0.15 -3.61 22.78
CA VAL A 79 -0.01 -2.45 23.69
C VAL A 79 -0.24 -2.87 25.13
N GLU A 80 -1.32 -3.61 25.42
CA GLU A 80 -1.68 -4.09 26.76
C GLU A 80 -0.59 -4.99 27.36
N SER A 81 0.05 -5.82 26.54
CA SER A 81 1.16 -6.70 26.97
C SER A 81 2.48 -5.96 27.17
N GLY A 82 2.59 -4.69 26.76
CA GLY A 82 3.83 -3.92 26.79
C GLY A 82 4.87 -4.37 25.76
N THR A 83 4.46 -5.08 24.71
CA THR A 83 5.35 -5.55 23.64
C THR A 83 5.90 -4.38 22.83
N HIS A 84 7.22 -4.37 22.59
CA HIS A 84 7.84 -3.38 21.70
C HIS A 84 7.52 -3.69 20.25
N PHE A 85 6.74 -2.83 19.61
CA PHE A 85 6.43 -3.00 18.18
C PHE A 85 6.29 -1.69 17.43
N VAL A 86 6.59 -1.74 16.16
CA VAL A 86 6.34 -0.69 15.18
C VAL A 86 5.68 -1.31 13.95
N ARG A 87 4.81 -0.60 13.29
CA ARG A 87 4.13 -1.10 12.10
C ARG A 87 4.29 -0.18 10.90
N TRP A 88 4.30 -0.78 9.71
CA TRP A 88 4.01 -0.11 8.47
C TRP A 88 2.50 -0.10 8.25
N GLY A 89 1.91 1.08 8.08
CA GLY A 89 0.46 1.17 7.91
C GLY A 89 -0.06 2.61 7.95
N PRO A 90 -1.36 2.77 8.13
CA PRO A 90 -1.96 4.09 8.22
C PRO A 90 -1.44 4.84 9.44
N VAL A 91 -1.32 6.16 9.31
CA VAL A 91 -0.91 7.03 10.41
C VAL A 91 -2.14 7.84 10.85
N LEU A 92 -2.91 7.28 11.76
CA LEU A 92 -4.12 7.87 12.30
C LEU A 92 -3.90 8.29 13.76
N SER A 93 -4.70 9.23 14.28
CA SER A 93 -4.52 9.82 15.63
C SER A 93 -4.77 8.84 16.77
N ASP A 94 -5.67 7.87 16.57
CA ASP A 94 -6.19 6.98 17.63
C ASP A 94 -5.74 5.53 17.46
N GLU A 95 -4.57 5.33 16.86
CA GLU A 95 -4.05 4.02 16.55
C GLU A 95 -3.18 3.45 17.69
N PRO A 96 -3.35 2.15 18.02
CA PRO A 96 -2.51 1.49 19.01
C PRO A 96 -1.07 1.34 18.49
N GLY A 97 -0.10 1.69 19.33
CA GLY A 97 1.33 1.60 19.03
C GLY A 97 1.83 2.71 18.13
N VAL A 98 2.98 2.49 17.48
CA VAL A 98 3.64 3.46 16.60
C VAL A 98 3.58 3.00 15.16
N SER A 99 3.12 3.91 14.29
CA SER A 99 2.97 3.68 12.87
C SER A 99 3.94 4.53 12.06
N ILE A 100 4.50 3.92 11.03
CA ILE A 100 5.21 4.60 9.95
C ILE A 100 4.47 4.28 8.66
N GLY A 101 4.12 5.30 7.89
CA GLY A 101 3.36 5.12 6.66
C GLY A 101 3.71 6.16 5.61
N SER A 102 3.18 6.00 4.43
CA SER A 102 3.28 6.99 3.36
C SER A 102 2.12 7.99 3.39
N ASP A 103 2.34 9.17 2.81
CA ASP A 103 1.27 10.13 2.54
C ASP A 103 0.40 9.63 1.37
N ASN A 104 -0.47 8.69 1.69
CA ASN A 104 -1.36 8.04 0.73
C ASN A 104 -2.34 9.03 0.10
N SER A 105 -2.86 9.97 0.90
CA SER A 105 -3.82 10.98 0.41
C SER A 105 -3.15 11.95 -0.56
N GLN A 106 -1.93 12.42 -0.26
CA GLN A 106 -1.21 13.29 -1.17
C GLN A 106 -0.79 12.55 -2.43
N GLY A 107 -0.34 11.29 -2.32
CA GLY A 107 0.00 10.46 -3.49
C GLY A 107 -1.19 10.22 -4.43
N GLY A 108 -2.36 9.87 -3.88
CA GLY A 108 -3.59 9.72 -4.65
C GLY A 108 -4.03 11.02 -5.34
N TYR A 109 -3.86 12.15 -4.64
CA TYR A 109 -4.11 13.47 -5.20
C TYR A 109 -3.15 13.81 -6.36
N ASP A 110 -1.85 13.62 -6.17
CA ASP A 110 -0.83 14.00 -7.16
C ASP A 110 -0.97 13.21 -8.48
N VAL A 111 -1.21 11.90 -8.38
CA VAL A 111 -1.41 11.07 -9.58
C VAL A 111 -2.69 11.44 -10.33
N THR A 112 -3.75 11.73 -9.60
CA THR A 112 -5.02 12.16 -10.19
C THR A 112 -4.89 13.54 -10.86
N ARG A 113 -4.23 14.49 -10.21
CA ARG A 113 -3.91 15.80 -10.78
C ARG A 113 -3.08 15.70 -12.07
N HIS A 114 -2.14 14.77 -12.11
CA HIS A 114 -1.35 14.49 -13.31
C HIS A 114 -2.25 14.06 -14.47
N LEU A 115 -3.14 13.09 -14.28
CA LEU A 115 -4.09 12.65 -15.32
C LEU A 115 -5.01 13.77 -15.78
N LEU A 116 -5.54 14.55 -14.85
CA LEU A 116 -6.37 15.73 -15.15
C LEU A 116 -5.61 16.78 -15.99
N SER A 117 -4.32 17.00 -15.70
CA SER A 117 -3.47 17.94 -16.44
C SER A 117 -3.24 17.50 -17.89
N GLN A 118 -3.35 16.21 -18.17
CA GLN A 118 -3.29 15.64 -19.52
C GLN A 118 -4.62 15.67 -20.27
N GLY A 119 -5.65 16.28 -19.68
CA GLY A 119 -6.96 16.43 -20.30
C GLY A 119 -7.94 15.31 -20.01
N ARG A 120 -7.60 14.32 -19.16
CA ARG A 120 -8.52 13.26 -18.76
C ARG A 120 -9.64 13.83 -17.87
N ARG A 121 -10.87 13.33 -18.05
CA ARG A 121 -12.06 13.89 -17.36
C ARG A 121 -12.98 12.83 -16.76
N HIS A 122 -12.88 11.57 -17.19
CA HIS A 122 -13.69 10.45 -16.72
C HIS A 122 -12.75 9.41 -16.09
N LEU A 123 -12.31 9.71 -14.89
CA LEU A 123 -11.33 8.88 -14.18
C LEU A 123 -12.07 7.81 -13.38
N ALA A 124 -11.59 6.57 -13.48
CA ALA A 124 -12.02 5.46 -12.63
C ALA A 124 -11.00 5.18 -11.54
N PHE A 125 -11.46 4.61 -10.42
CA PHE A 125 -10.61 4.13 -9.34
C PHE A 125 -10.76 2.62 -9.18
N LEU A 126 -9.65 1.88 -9.18
CA LEU A 126 -9.61 0.44 -8.91
C LEU A 126 -8.89 0.17 -7.59
N GLY A 127 -9.63 -0.34 -6.62
CA GLY A 127 -9.16 -0.62 -5.27
C GLY A 127 -10.28 -0.47 -4.26
N HIS A 128 -10.12 -1.03 -3.08
CA HIS A 128 -11.08 -0.83 -1.99
C HIS A 128 -11.11 0.64 -1.54
N ALA A 129 -12.31 1.18 -1.39
CA ALA A 129 -12.54 2.57 -0.99
C ALA A 129 -13.30 2.62 0.36
N THR A 130 -12.82 1.85 1.36
CA THR A 130 -13.43 1.74 2.68
C THR A 130 -12.40 1.79 3.79
N THR A 131 -12.84 2.03 5.04
CA THR A 131 -11.99 2.06 6.25
C THR A 131 -11.35 0.71 6.59
N HIS A 132 -11.83 -0.39 6.02
CA HIS A 132 -11.22 -1.71 6.15
C HIS A 132 -9.82 -1.77 5.49
N TYR A 133 -9.57 -0.91 4.49
CA TYR A 133 -8.29 -0.78 3.79
C TYR A 133 -7.83 0.69 3.80
N PRO A 134 -7.42 1.22 4.96
CA PRO A 134 -7.26 2.66 5.17
C PRO A 134 -6.25 3.32 4.26
N GLU A 135 -5.15 2.64 3.84
CA GLU A 135 -4.20 3.21 2.88
C GLU A 135 -4.84 3.38 1.50
N PHE A 136 -5.64 2.42 1.05
CA PHE A 136 -6.36 2.51 -0.22
C PHE A 136 -7.46 3.56 -0.13
N PHE A 137 -8.14 3.64 1.00
CA PHE A 137 -9.14 4.67 1.25
C PHE A 137 -8.53 6.07 1.25
N ASP A 138 -7.34 6.27 1.82
CA ASP A 138 -6.65 7.55 1.77
C ASP A 138 -6.21 7.90 0.33
N ARG A 139 -5.76 6.92 -0.48
CA ARG A 139 -5.50 7.13 -1.92
C ARG A 139 -6.76 7.55 -2.65
N TYR A 140 -7.89 6.89 -2.37
CA TYR A 140 -9.19 7.24 -2.91
C TYR A 140 -9.65 8.65 -2.49
N ARG A 141 -9.46 9.04 -1.22
CA ARG A 141 -9.76 10.41 -0.76
C ARG A 141 -8.92 11.45 -1.47
N GLY A 142 -7.66 11.16 -1.74
CA GLY A 142 -6.79 12.01 -2.57
C GLY A 142 -7.31 12.15 -3.99
N TYR A 143 -7.74 11.04 -4.60
CA TYR A 143 -8.38 11.02 -5.91
C TYR A 143 -9.67 11.87 -5.91
N GLU A 144 -10.59 11.67 -4.96
CA GLU A 144 -11.81 12.46 -4.86
C GLU A 144 -11.52 13.96 -4.70
N ARG A 145 -10.55 14.33 -3.84
CA ARG A 145 -10.15 15.72 -3.64
C ARG A 145 -9.70 16.37 -4.95
N ALA A 146 -8.88 15.68 -5.75
CA ALA A 146 -8.40 16.20 -7.02
C ALA A 146 -9.53 16.38 -8.04
N LEU A 147 -10.48 15.45 -8.11
CA LEU A 147 -11.66 15.57 -8.95
C LEU A 147 -12.56 16.74 -8.53
N MET A 148 -12.81 16.87 -7.24
CA MET A 148 -13.64 17.95 -6.67
C MET A 148 -13.04 19.34 -7.01
N GLU A 149 -11.72 19.50 -6.86
CA GLU A 149 -11.04 20.75 -7.24
C GLU A 149 -11.14 21.05 -8.75
N ALA A 150 -11.20 20.01 -9.57
CA ALA A 150 -11.42 20.13 -11.02
C ALA A 150 -12.90 20.26 -11.40
N GLN A 151 -13.81 20.39 -10.42
CA GLN A 151 -15.27 20.43 -10.59
C GLN A 151 -15.83 19.20 -11.29
N LEU A 152 -15.21 18.03 -11.06
CA LEU A 152 -15.65 16.72 -11.54
C LEU A 152 -16.15 15.89 -10.35
N GLY A 153 -17.09 14.97 -10.63
CA GLY A 153 -17.56 13.99 -9.63
C GLY A 153 -16.73 12.72 -9.64
N ALA A 154 -16.82 11.98 -8.55
CA ALA A 154 -16.33 10.60 -8.43
C ALA A 154 -17.53 9.64 -8.40
N PRO A 155 -18.15 9.31 -9.53
CA PRO A 155 -19.34 8.47 -9.56
C PRO A 155 -18.98 7.03 -9.14
N SER A 156 -19.81 6.42 -8.28
CA SER A 156 -19.60 5.06 -7.81
C SER A 156 -19.55 4.02 -8.94
N ALA A 157 -20.16 4.31 -10.08
CA ALA A 157 -20.08 3.48 -11.28
C ALA A 157 -18.66 3.38 -11.87
N LEU A 158 -17.76 4.31 -11.53
CA LEU A 158 -16.35 4.33 -11.93
C LEU A 158 -15.41 3.86 -10.80
N GLN A 159 -15.94 3.35 -9.70
CA GLN A 159 -15.15 2.70 -8.66
C GLN A 159 -15.43 1.19 -8.68
N VAL A 160 -14.37 0.39 -8.62
CA VAL A 160 -14.44 -1.08 -8.54
C VAL A 160 -13.44 -1.57 -7.49
N ASP A 161 -13.92 -2.40 -6.56
CA ASP A 161 -13.08 -2.99 -5.53
C ASP A 161 -12.08 -3.98 -6.11
N ALA A 162 -10.85 -3.90 -5.63
CA ALA A 162 -9.79 -4.85 -5.96
C ALA A 162 -8.79 -4.96 -4.80
N ILE A 163 -8.37 -6.16 -4.47
CA ILE A 163 -7.23 -6.45 -3.60
C ILE A 163 -5.91 -6.32 -4.39
N THR A 164 -4.78 -6.24 -3.70
CA THR A 164 -3.45 -6.04 -4.30
C THR A 164 -2.93 -7.27 -5.04
N THR A 165 -3.58 -7.65 -6.14
CA THR A 165 -3.11 -8.70 -7.07
C THR A 165 -3.36 -8.30 -8.52
N GLU A 166 -2.55 -8.83 -9.44
CA GLU A 166 -2.76 -8.62 -10.89
C GLU A 166 -4.10 -9.20 -11.35
N GLU A 167 -4.48 -10.35 -10.81
CA GLU A 167 -5.73 -11.02 -11.18
C GLU A 167 -6.96 -10.22 -10.71
N ALA A 168 -6.92 -9.64 -9.50
CA ALA A 168 -7.99 -8.77 -9.03
C ALA A 168 -8.08 -7.47 -9.86
N GLY A 169 -6.94 -6.88 -10.20
CA GLY A 169 -6.88 -5.72 -11.08
C GLY A 169 -7.42 -6.01 -12.48
N PHE A 170 -7.10 -7.19 -13.03
CA PHE A 170 -7.64 -7.65 -14.32
C PHE A 170 -9.16 -7.78 -14.27
N ARG A 171 -9.70 -8.47 -13.26
CA ARG A 171 -11.16 -8.65 -13.10
C ARG A 171 -11.87 -7.30 -12.90
N ALA A 172 -11.34 -6.43 -12.06
CA ALA A 172 -11.91 -5.11 -11.80
C ALA A 172 -11.96 -4.24 -13.08
N ALA A 173 -10.91 -4.26 -13.90
CA ALA A 173 -10.91 -3.54 -15.16
C ALA A 173 -11.87 -4.15 -16.21
N LYS A 174 -11.98 -5.49 -16.27
CA LYS A 174 -13.00 -6.15 -17.11
C LYS A 174 -14.42 -5.78 -16.68
N GLU A 175 -14.68 -5.75 -15.38
CA GLU A 175 -15.95 -5.31 -14.83
C GLU A 175 -16.25 -3.85 -15.21
N LEU A 176 -15.26 -2.94 -15.02
CA LEU A 176 -15.40 -1.53 -15.40
C LEU A 176 -15.78 -1.38 -16.88
N VAL A 177 -15.09 -2.10 -17.78
CA VAL A 177 -15.41 -2.11 -19.22
C VAL A 177 -16.82 -2.64 -19.46
N SER A 178 -17.25 -3.69 -18.77
CA SER A 178 -18.58 -4.30 -18.96
C SER A 178 -19.73 -3.42 -18.49
N ARG A 179 -19.49 -2.48 -17.56
CA ARG A 179 -20.48 -1.51 -17.09
C ARG A 179 -20.91 -0.52 -18.19
N GLY A 180 -20.11 -0.36 -19.24
CA GLY A 180 -20.41 0.54 -20.37
C GLY A 180 -20.42 2.03 -20.01
N VAL A 181 -19.97 2.39 -18.81
CA VAL A 181 -19.81 3.79 -18.39
C VAL A 181 -18.52 4.34 -19.02
N PRO A 182 -18.56 5.48 -19.71
CA PRO A 182 -17.37 6.06 -20.33
C PRO A 182 -16.29 6.40 -19.28
N PHE A 183 -15.04 6.00 -19.53
CA PHE A 183 -13.87 6.41 -18.78
C PHE A 183 -12.67 6.61 -19.73
N ASP A 184 -11.76 7.51 -19.35
CA ASP A 184 -10.56 7.86 -20.10
C ASP A 184 -9.27 7.75 -19.30
N ALA A 185 -9.38 7.44 -17.99
CA ALA A 185 -8.23 7.10 -17.16
C ALA A 185 -8.61 6.15 -16.02
N ILE A 186 -7.62 5.41 -15.52
CA ILE A 186 -7.70 4.56 -14.35
C ILE A 186 -6.61 4.99 -13.35
N VAL A 187 -7.02 5.27 -12.12
CA VAL A 187 -6.16 5.34 -10.93
C VAL A 187 -6.31 4.03 -10.18
N ALA A 188 -5.27 3.23 -10.14
CA ALA A 188 -5.29 1.97 -9.41
C ALA A 188 -4.62 2.15 -8.04
N ALA A 189 -5.21 1.55 -7.01
CA ALA A 189 -4.72 1.65 -5.63
C ALA A 189 -3.34 1.02 -5.43
N SER A 190 -2.87 0.14 -6.33
CA SER A 190 -1.51 -0.39 -6.34
C SER A 190 -1.02 -0.70 -7.77
N ASP A 191 0.28 -0.88 -7.92
CA ASP A 191 0.87 -1.25 -9.22
C ASP A 191 0.43 -2.63 -9.70
N LEU A 192 0.23 -3.59 -8.80
CA LEU A 192 -0.28 -4.91 -9.19
C LEU A 192 -1.70 -4.81 -9.78
N ILE A 193 -2.57 -4.01 -9.15
CA ILE A 193 -3.90 -3.73 -9.70
C ILE A 193 -3.78 -3.03 -11.07
N ALA A 194 -2.89 -2.03 -11.19
CA ALA A 194 -2.66 -1.31 -12.45
C ALA A 194 -2.16 -2.22 -13.58
N ILE A 195 -1.21 -3.13 -13.28
CA ILE A 195 -0.66 -4.10 -14.25
C ILE A 195 -1.76 -5.06 -14.72
N GLY A 196 -2.59 -5.54 -13.79
CA GLY A 196 -3.77 -6.33 -14.13
C GLY A 196 -4.75 -5.56 -15.04
N ALA A 197 -4.99 -4.28 -14.73
CA ALA A 197 -5.83 -3.41 -15.55
C ALA A 197 -5.26 -3.17 -16.96
N LEU A 198 -3.94 -2.95 -17.10
CA LEU A 198 -3.29 -2.84 -18.41
C LEU A 198 -3.56 -4.07 -19.28
N ARG A 199 -3.42 -5.28 -18.71
CA ARG A 199 -3.70 -6.53 -19.42
C ARG A 199 -5.17 -6.65 -19.83
N ALA A 200 -6.10 -6.26 -18.94
CA ALA A 200 -7.54 -6.31 -19.25
C ALA A 200 -7.95 -5.34 -20.35
N LEU A 201 -7.37 -4.12 -20.36
CA LEU A 201 -7.60 -3.13 -21.42
C LEU A 201 -7.05 -3.62 -22.76
N GLN A 202 -5.84 -4.17 -22.78
CA GLN A 202 -5.22 -4.78 -23.96
C GLN A 202 -6.10 -5.90 -24.54
N ASP A 203 -6.59 -6.82 -23.71
CA ASP A 203 -7.49 -7.90 -24.10
C ASP A 203 -8.85 -7.40 -24.60
N SER A 204 -9.22 -6.18 -24.25
CA SER A 204 -10.44 -5.49 -24.70
C SER A 204 -10.21 -4.62 -25.94
N GLY A 205 -9.00 -4.59 -26.50
CA GLY A 205 -8.64 -3.76 -27.64
C GLY A 205 -8.57 -2.26 -27.34
N ILE A 206 -8.43 -1.88 -26.06
CA ILE A 206 -8.35 -0.47 -25.61
C ILE A 206 -6.88 -0.07 -25.51
N GLU A 207 -6.48 0.95 -26.24
CA GLU A 207 -5.09 1.39 -26.30
C GLU A 207 -4.70 2.31 -25.12
N VAL A 208 -3.61 1.95 -24.43
CA VAL A 208 -3.01 2.73 -23.34
C VAL A 208 -1.72 3.38 -23.85
N PRO A 209 -1.52 4.69 -23.68
CA PRO A 209 -2.40 5.67 -23.01
C PRO A 209 -3.38 6.36 -23.98
N ARG A 210 -3.41 6.01 -25.27
CA ARG A 210 -4.12 6.79 -26.30
C ARG A 210 -5.61 6.97 -25.97
N GLN A 211 -6.31 5.88 -25.65
CA GLN A 211 -7.73 5.90 -25.31
C GLN A 211 -7.93 6.03 -23.81
N VAL A 212 -7.21 5.26 -23.02
CA VAL A 212 -7.29 5.24 -21.55
C VAL A 212 -5.89 5.34 -20.95
N SER A 213 -5.65 6.33 -20.09
CA SER A 213 -4.43 6.38 -19.28
C SER A 213 -4.57 5.47 -18.06
N VAL A 214 -3.45 4.86 -17.62
CA VAL A 214 -3.43 4.02 -16.40
C VAL A 214 -2.30 4.49 -15.50
N ALA A 215 -2.59 4.67 -14.22
CA ALA A 215 -1.60 4.98 -13.21
C ALA A 215 -1.76 4.06 -11.98
N GLY A 216 -0.64 3.70 -11.37
CA GLY A 216 -0.56 2.84 -10.20
C GLY A 216 -0.08 3.56 -8.95
N PHE A 217 0.30 2.76 -7.95
CA PHE A 217 0.88 3.19 -6.68
C PHE A 217 1.85 2.10 -6.19
N ASP A 218 3.00 2.45 -5.59
CA ASP A 218 4.06 1.67 -4.96
C ASP A 218 5.43 1.81 -5.64
N ASP A 219 5.48 1.94 -6.96
CA ASP A 219 6.67 1.90 -7.82
C ASP A 219 7.46 0.59 -7.65
N ILE A 220 6.75 -0.54 -7.73
CA ILE A 220 7.41 -1.86 -7.73
C ILE A 220 8.28 -2.05 -8.98
N PRO A 221 9.30 -2.92 -8.95
CA PRO A 221 10.17 -3.15 -10.12
C PRO A 221 9.42 -3.47 -11.41
N ALA A 222 8.32 -4.23 -11.33
CA ALA A 222 7.48 -4.59 -12.47
C ALA A 222 6.84 -3.37 -13.16
N ALA A 223 6.59 -2.27 -12.45
CA ALA A 223 6.00 -1.06 -13.01
C ALA A 223 6.84 -0.49 -14.17
N SER A 224 8.16 -0.51 -14.04
CA SER A 224 9.07 -0.02 -15.08
C SER A 224 9.14 -0.92 -16.30
N SER A 225 8.83 -2.21 -16.15
CA SER A 225 8.88 -3.26 -17.19
C SER A 225 7.51 -3.56 -17.80
N ALA A 226 6.43 -2.96 -17.28
CA ALA A 226 5.08 -3.12 -17.82
C ALA A 226 4.99 -2.62 -19.26
N SER A 227 3.98 -3.01 -19.99
CA SER A 227 3.74 -2.60 -21.37
C SER A 227 2.36 -1.96 -21.51
N PRO A 228 2.33 -0.61 -21.64
CA PRO A 228 3.45 0.35 -21.57
C PRO A 228 4.02 0.48 -20.14
N PRO A 229 5.27 0.99 -19.96
CA PRO A 229 5.83 1.31 -18.65
C PRO A 229 4.89 2.17 -17.81
N LEU A 230 4.61 1.73 -16.57
CA LEU A 230 3.55 2.25 -15.72
C LEU A 230 3.95 3.55 -15.02
N THR A 231 3.17 4.61 -15.22
CA THR A 231 3.17 5.81 -14.37
C THR A 231 2.62 5.43 -13.00
N THR A 232 3.29 5.82 -11.93
CA THR A 232 2.96 5.37 -10.58
C THR A 232 3.39 6.37 -9.52
N VAL A 233 2.97 6.14 -8.28
CA VAL A 233 3.41 6.90 -7.10
C VAL A 233 4.39 6.04 -6.31
N MET A 234 5.64 6.51 -6.20
CA MET A 234 6.68 5.83 -5.44
C MET A 234 6.48 6.04 -3.93
N GLN A 235 6.57 4.95 -3.18
CA GLN A 235 6.77 4.94 -1.73
C GLN A 235 8.24 4.64 -1.43
N ASP A 236 8.91 5.46 -0.60
CA ASP A 236 10.33 5.27 -0.27
C ASP A 236 10.52 4.11 0.72
N THR A 237 10.54 2.88 0.18
CA THR A 237 10.73 1.65 0.96
C THR A 237 12.08 1.60 1.67
N ARG A 238 13.09 2.32 1.17
CA ARG A 238 14.39 2.41 1.83
C ARG A 238 14.29 3.24 3.11
N ARG A 239 13.72 4.44 3.01
CA ARG A 239 13.50 5.30 4.19
C ARG A 239 12.53 4.65 5.17
N ALA A 240 11.51 3.98 4.68
CA ALA A 240 10.57 3.21 5.49
C ALA A 240 11.27 2.14 6.34
N GLY A 241 12.10 1.30 5.71
CA GLY A 241 12.85 0.27 6.43
C GLY A 241 13.84 0.83 7.46
N GLU A 242 14.52 1.93 7.16
CA GLU A 242 15.41 2.62 8.09
C GLU A 242 14.63 3.15 9.31
N LEU A 243 13.51 3.84 9.08
CA LEU A 243 12.67 4.41 10.15
C LEU A 243 12.03 3.34 11.02
N LEU A 244 11.53 2.24 10.43
CA LEU A 244 10.96 1.13 11.18
C LEU A 244 11.96 0.55 12.17
N VAL A 245 13.20 0.28 11.73
CA VAL A 245 14.25 -0.26 12.60
C VAL A 245 14.69 0.76 13.64
N GLU A 246 14.95 2.01 13.24
CA GLU A 246 15.33 3.08 14.17
C GLU A 246 14.28 3.29 15.27
N THR A 247 13.00 3.36 14.89
CA THR A 247 11.89 3.57 15.82
C THR A 247 11.74 2.41 16.78
N LEU A 248 11.84 1.16 16.30
CA LEU A 248 11.77 -0.01 17.16
C LEU A 248 12.92 -0.06 18.17
N LEU A 249 14.15 0.20 17.74
CA LEU A 249 15.32 0.20 18.64
C LEU A 249 15.24 1.30 19.69
N ARG A 250 14.76 2.49 19.35
CA ARG A 250 14.49 3.55 20.32
C ARG A 250 13.41 3.15 21.33
N GLN A 251 12.35 2.49 20.87
CA GLN A 251 11.30 1.98 21.77
C GLN A 251 11.87 0.96 22.76
N ILE A 252 12.70 0.01 22.29
CA ILE A 252 13.39 -0.97 23.14
C ILE A 252 14.32 -0.29 24.15
N ALA A 253 14.98 0.81 23.78
CA ALA A 253 15.83 1.60 24.67
C ALA A 253 15.04 2.45 25.69
N GLY A 254 13.70 2.50 25.59
CA GLY A 254 12.84 3.33 26.45
C GLY A 254 12.77 4.80 26.03
N ASP A 255 13.26 5.15 24.83
CA ASP A 255 13.19 6.49 24.29
C ASP A 255 11.77 6.81 23.78
N PRO A 256 11.33 8.08 23.85
CA PRO A 256 10.06 8.46 23.26
C PRO A 256 10.07 8.33 21.73
N VAL A 257 9.03 7.73 21.19
CA VAL A 257 8.81 7.54 19.75
C VAL A 257 7.46 8.09 19.32
N THR A 258 7.35 8.49 18.06
CA THR A 258 6.12 9.07 17.50
C THR A 258 5.85 8.51 16.11
N ASN A 259 4.61 8.58 15.68
CA ASN A 259 4.21 8.26 14.32
C ASN A 259 4.97 9.11 13.29
N SER A 260 5.20 8.55 12.10
CA SER A 260 5.90 9.25 11.02
C SER A 260 5.22 9.00 9.67
N VAL A 261 5.06 10.07 8.89
CA VAL A 261 4.55 10.03 7.52
C VAL A 261 5.70 10.32 6.56
N ILE A 262 5.91 9.43 5.59
CA ILE A 262 6.92 9.57 4.55
C ILE A 262 6.25 10.15 3.30
N PRO A 263 6.79 11.25 2.73
CA PRO A 263 6.28 11.79 1.48
C PRO A 263 6.36 10.78 0.35
N THR A 264 5.37 10.81 -0.54
CA THR A 264 5.35 10.04 -1.79
C THR A 264 5.89 10.87 -2.96
N LYS A 265 6.18 10.21 -4.07
CA LYS A 265 6.67 10.88 -5.28
C LYS A 265 6.03 10.29 -6.54
N LEU A 266 5.42 11.13 -7.36
CA LEU A 266 4.93 10.73 -8.67
C LEU A 266 6.10 10.39 -9.60
N VAL A 267 6.02 9.24 -10.27
CA VAL A 267 6.97 8.74 -11.28
C VAL A 267 6.23 8.60 -12.60
N VAL A 268 6.42 9.58 -13.47
CA VAL A 268 5.76 9.61 -14.80
C VAL A 268 6.50 8.68 -15.76
N ARG A 269 5.74 7.81 -16.44
CA ARG A 269 6.21 6.91 -17.50
C ARG A 269 5.29 6.98 -18.73
N LYS A 270 5.06 5.85 -19.41
CA LYS A 270 4.39 5.83 -20.72
C LYS A 270 2.91 5.42 -20.68
N SER A 271 2.39 4.99 -19.54
CA SER A 271 0.98 4.59 -19.40
C SER A 271 0.02 5.75 -19.13
N ALA A 272 0.60 6.91 -18.82
CA ALA A 272 -0.15 8.14 -18.59
C ALA A 272 0.73 9.36 -18.85
#